data_68159f231084f4568153d31dae7f979a
#
_entry.id   68159f231084f4568153d31dae7f979a
#
_cell.length_a   1.000
_cell.length_b   1.000
_cell.length_c   1.000
_cell.angle_alpha   90.00
_cell.angle_beta   90.00
_cell.angle_gamma   90.00
#
_symmetry.space_group_name_H-M   'P 1'
#
loop_
_entity.id
_entity.type
_entity.pdbx_description
1 polymer ?
#
loop_
_entity_poly.entity_id
_entity_poly.type
_entity_poly.pdbx_seq_one_letter_code
_entity_poly.pdbx_strand_id
1 'polypeptide(L)'
;TQANPALLMGRFVGQVKMQLGGEGSPTAIPRALGDNMNLIGRVRVAGADEKEEGLSDNLIYTVFNVNGKARMKAAYNDTVRPDGQAKKLAAHARLVTDGTLALTQEDYDKPVELLHVGEKLYVVITDPDLDVSDERDTAQIAIKSESGELETVKVAETLSHSGKFTGSLELKAREKPTPKNFSDIDKEIECFFGDQINVTYSDLNAGTAEGNLTLAHTVPVAIGTDGIVSAFSKIF
;
A
#
# COMPACT_ATOMS: atom_id res chain seq x y z
N THR A 1 29.25 -27.61 29.71
CA THR A 1 28.48 -26.63 28.90
C THR A 1 28.99 -26.73 27.48
N GLN A 2 28.20 -27.39 26.60
CA GLN A 2 28.49 -27.43 25.17
C GLN A 2 28.33 -26.02 24.63
N ALA A 3 29.39 -25.47 24.04
CA ALA A 3 29.34 -24.23 23.32
C ALA A 3 28.34 -24.34 22.16
N ASN A 4 27.45 -23.40 22.04
CA ASN A 4 26.47 -23.36 20.95
C ASN A 4 27.23 -23.29 19.60
N PRO A 5 27.08 -24.30 18.71
CA PRO A 5 27.83 -24.33 17.43
C PRO A 5 27.63 -23.08 16.57
N ALA A 6 26.49 -22.42 16.69
CA ALA A 6 26.21 -21.18 15.98
C ALA A 6 27.12 -20.03 16.41
N LEU A 7 27.59 -20.01 17.65
CA LEU A 7 28.56 -19.01 18.15
C LEU A 7 29.97 -19.24 17.59
N LEU A 8 30.31 -20.46 17.22
CA LEU A 8 31.62 -20.79 16.65
C LEU A 8 31.72 -20.52 15.15
N MET A 9 30.59 -20.27 14.49
CA MET A 9 30.54 -20.03 13.04
C MET A 9 30.65 -18.53 12.65
N GLY A 10 30.75 -17.65 13.62
CA GLY A 10 30.84 -16.20 13.34
C GLY A 10 29.62 -15.63 12.60
N ARG A 11 28.47 -16.30 12.70
CA ARG A 11 27.22 -15.86 12.08
C ARG A 11 26.41 -15.02 13.05
N PHE A 12 26.14 -13.79 12.68
CA PHE A 12 25.30 -12.86 13.44
C PHE A 12 23.98 -12.68 12.68
N VAL A 13 22.87 -12.69 13.41
CA VAL A 13 21.51 -12.50 12.87
C VAL A 13 20.85 -11.38 13.66
N GLY A 14 20.30 -10.40 12.94
CA GLY A 14 19.50 -9.33 13.51
C GLY A 14 18.16 -9.23 12.78
N GLN A 15 17.16 -8.71 13.44
CA GLN A 15 15.84 -8.41 12.87
C GLN A 15 15.60 -6.91 12.90
N VAL A 16 14.97 -6.43 11.85
CA VAL A 16 14.57 -5.03 11.70
C VAL A 16 13.11 -5.04 11.28
N LYS A 17 12.28 -4.30 12.01
CA LYS A 17 10.89 -4.04 11.63
C LYS A 17 10.84 -2.73 10.85
N MET A 18 10.05 -2.71 9.78
CA MET A 18 9.75 -1.49 9.03
C MET A 18 8.27 -1.17 9.18
N GLN A 19 7.96 0.12 9.24
CA GLN A 19 6.61 0.64 9.20
C GLN A 19 6.60 1.91 8.34
N LEU A 20 5.46 2.22 7.74
CA LEU A 20 5.30 3.49 7.05
C LEU A 20 5.36 4.65 8.03
N GLY A 21 5.99 5.74 7.63
CA GLY A 21 6.11 6.94 8.46
C GLY A 21 6.90 8.01 7.76
N GLY A 22 6.70 9.27 8.17
CA GLY A 22 7.31 10.44 7.58
C GLY A 22 8.84 10.49 7.67
N GLU A 23 9.46 11.25 6.78
CA GLU A 23 10.88 11.57 6.86
C GLU A 23 11.20 12.25 8.19
N GLY A 24 12.23 11.73 8.87
CA GLY A 24 12.62 12.26 10.17
C GLY A 24 11.75 11.82 11.35
N SER A 25 10.73 11.00 11.11
CA SER A 25 10.01 10.34 12.18
C SER A 25 10.95 9.53 13.05
N PRO A 26 10.81 9.57 14.39
CA PRO A 26 11.70 8.84 15.26
C PRO A 26 11.63 7.36 14.98
N THR A 27 12.76 6.80 14.75
CA THR A 27 12.90 5.35 14.64
C THR A 27 12.86 4.78 16.06
N ALA A 28 11.93 3.87 16.32
CA ALA A 28 11.83 3.26 17.64
C ALA A 28 13.10 2.49 17.97
N ILE A 29 13.55 2.61 19.21
CA ILE A 29 14.75 1.95 19.70
C ILE A 29 14.47 0.51 20.03
N PRO A 30 15.37 -0.37 19.61
CA PRO A 30 15.42 -1.68 20.18
C PRO A 30 15.74 -1.55 21.67
N ARG A 31 15.00 -2.26 22.49
CA ARG A 31 15.42 -2.45 23.87
C ARG A 31 16.67 -3.31 23.87
N ALA A 32 17.72 -2.76 24.42
CA ALA A 32 18.87 -3.56 24.74
C ALA A 32 18.56 -4.41 25.97
N LEU A 33 19.01 -5.66 25.95
CA LEU A 33 19.07 -6.50 27.12
C LEU A 33 20.09 -5.94 28.10
N GLY A 34 19.62 -5.34 29.19
CA GLY A 34 20.47 -4.92 30.32
C GLY A 34 21.59 -3.96 29.96
N ASP A 35 22.68 -4.01 30.72
CA ASP A 35 23.84 -3.11 30.62
C ASP A 35 24.69 -3.29 29.34
N ASN A 36 24.29 -4.15 28.40
CA ASN A 36 25.00 -4.40 27.15
C ASN A 36 24.65 -3.41 26.01
N MET A 37 24.19 -2.22 26.34
CA MET A 37 23.96 -1.13 25.37
C MET A 37 25.19 -0.84 24.50
N ASN A 38 26.39 -1.17 24.96
CA ASN A 38 27.62 -1.00 24.19
C ASN A 38 27.76 -1.92 23.00
N LEU A 39 27.02 -3.05 22.94
CA LEU A 39 27.00 -3.96 21.80
C LEU A 39 26.14 -3.46 20.64
N ILE A 40 25.18 -2.58 20.94
CA ILE A 40 24.29 -1.98 19.93
C ILE A 40 24.91 -0.72 19.33
N GLY A 41 26.20 -0.53 19.53
CA GLY A 41 26.99 0.60 19.12
C GLY A 41 26.36 1.48 18.05
N ARG A 42 25.63 2.55 18.45
CA ARG A 42 25.25 3.67 17.62
C ARG A 42 24.02 3.55 16.73
N VAL A 43 23.05 2.73 17.03
CA VAL A 43 21.72 2.99 16.55
C VAL A 43 21.16 4.12 17.41
N ARG A 44 21.16 5.32 16.90
CA ARG A 44 20.45 6.42 17.56
C ARG A 44 18.99 6.28 17.25
N VAL A 45 18.24 6.14 18.25
CA VAL A 45 16.83 5.98 18.19
C VAL A 45 16.21 7.21 18.85
N ALA A 46 15.39 7.86 18.14
CA ALA A 46 14.53 8.88 18.71
C ALA A 46 13.31 8.18 19.31
N GLY A 47 12.85 8.56 20.52
CA GLY A 47 11.68 7.97 21.16
C GLY A 47 11.99 6.79 22.09
N ALA A 48 12.99 6.96 22.96
CA ALA A 48 13.40 5.95 23.95
C ALA A 48 12.30 5.46 24.89
N ASP A 49 11.17 6.13 24.93
CA ASP A 49 10.09 5.89 25.89
C ASP A 49 8.89 5.12 25.31
N GLU A 50 8.88 4.83 24.01
CA GLU A 50 7.78 4.09 23.41
C GLU A 50 7.94 2.58 23.64
N LYS A 51 7.01 2.03 24.39
CA LYS A 51 6.86 0.57 24.58
C LYS A 51 6.08 0.01 23.40
N GLU A 52 6.72 -0.67 22.48
CA GLU A 52 6.01 -1.51 21.53
C GLU A 52 5.48 -2.78 22.23
N GLU A 53 4.16 -2.95 22.25
CA GLU A 53 3.53 -4.15 22.76
C GLU A 53 3.91 -5.37 21.91
N GLY A 54 4.29 -6.46 22.55
CA GLY A 54 4.54 -7.75 21.92
C GLY A 54 5.98 -8.03 21.51
N LEU A 55 6.94 -7.17 21.81
CA LEU A 55 8.36 -7.47 21.63
C LEU A 55 8.90 -8.29 22.80
N SER A 56 9.60 -9.37 22.48
CA SER A 56 10.28 -10.19 23.48
C SER A 56 11.42 -9.43 24.13
N ASP A 57 11.50 -9.44 25.46
CA ASP A 57 12.59 -8.80 26.21
C ASP A 57 13.98 -9.35 25.87
N ASN A 58 14.03 -10.49 25.19
CA ASN A 58 15.26 -11.19 24.80
C ASN A 58 15.71 -10.90 23.36
N LEU A 59 14.98 -10.08 22.61
CA LEU A 59 15.31 -9.76 21.24
C LEU A 59 15.61 -8.28 21.09
N ILE A 60 16.60 -7.96 20.28
CA ILE A 60 16.91 -6.61 19.87
C ILE A 60 16.14 -6.34 18.59
N TYR A 61 15.17 -5.45 18.67
CA TYR A 61 14.44 -4.99 17.50
C TYR A 61 14.80 -3.55 17.21
N THR A 62 14.88 -3.25 15.94
CA THR A 62 14.94 -1.88 15.45
C THR A 62 13.72 -1.67 14.56
N VAL A 63 12.96 -0.62 14.83
CA VAL A 63 11.86 -0.19 13.97
C VAL A 63 12.33 1.02 13.18
N PHE A 64 12.24 0.95 11.87
CA PHE A 64 12.50 2.06 10.97
C PHE A 64 11.20 2.57 10.39
N ASN A 65 10.97 3.86 10.52
CA ASN A 65 9.98 4.53 9.71
C ASN A 65 10.56 4.72 8.31
N VAL A 66 9.82 4.25 7.33
CA VAL A 66 10.22 4.25 5.93
C VAL A 66 9.08 4.76 5.07
N ASN A 67 9.39 5.32 3.92
CA ASN A 67 8.43 5.60 2.87
C ASN A 67 8.77 4.77 1.62
N GLY A 68 7.94 4.83 0.60
CA GLY A 68 8.10 4.03 -0.62
C GLY A 68 9.39 4.25 -1.39
N LYS A 69 10.11 5.35 -1.14
CA LYS A 69 11.43 5.65 -1.71
C LYS A 69 12.58 5.17 -0.83
N ALA A 70 12.30 4.66 0.36
CA ALA A 70 13.33 4.34 1.33
C ALA A 70 14.29 3.27 0.82
N ARG A 71 15.57 3.52 1.02
CA ARG A 71 16.66 2.59 0.75
C ARG A 71 17.40 2.30 2.04
N MET A 72 17.41 1.05 2.42
CA MET A 72 18.13 0.58 3.59
C MET A 72 19.54 0.16 3.20
N LYS A 73 20.47 0.44 4.11
CA LYS A 73 21.85 0.00 4.01
C LYS A 73 22.27 -0.64 5.33
N ALA A 74 22.58 -1.92 5.28
CA ALA A 74 23.28 -2.60 6.35
C ALA A 74 24.78 -2.54 6.07
N ALA A 75 25.58 -2.15 7.06
CA ALA A 75 27.02 -2.10 6.94
C ALA A 75 27.70 -2.76 8.14
N TYR A 76 28.71 -3.56 7.86
CA TYR A 76 29.57 -4.18 8.85
C TYR A 76 31.02 -3.81 8.59
N ASN A 77 31.72 -3.37 9.61
CA ASN A 77 33.14 -3.07 9.52
C ASN A 77 33.93 -4.21 10.19
N ASP A 78 34.47 -5.08 9.37
CA ASP A 78 35.32 -6.19 9.81
C ASP A 78 36.73 -5.67 10.07
N THR A 79 37.05 -5.52 11.35
CA THR A 79 38.34 -5.01 11.82
C THR A 79 39.31 -6.11 12.22
N VAL A 80 38.86 -7.36 12.31
CA VAL A 80 39.66 -8.50 12.76
C VAL A 80 39.79 -9.53 11.62
N ARG A 81 40.68 -9.20 10.68
CA ARG A 81 40.93 -10.05 9.52
C ARG A 81 42.34 -10.64 9.52
N PRO A 82 42.56 -11.80 8.89
CA PRO A 82 43.86 -12.41 8.80
C PRO A 82 44.93 -11.54 8.12
N ASP A 83 44.50 -10.66 7.23
CA ASP A 83 45.40 -9.71 6.51
C ASP A 83 45.70 -8.45 7.31
N GLY A 84 45.12 -8.30 8.52
CA GLY A 84 45.28 -7.12 9.38
C GLY A 84 44.61 -5.85 8.84
N GLN A 85 43.87 -5.92 7.75
CA GLN A 85 43.23 -4.76 7.11
C GLN A 85 41.74 -4.75 7.38
N ALA A 86 41.20 -3.65 7.89
CA ALA A 86 39.76 -3.50 8.06
C ALA A 86 39.05 -3.49 6.71
N LYS A 87 37.94 -4.21 6.61
CA LYS A 87 37.07 -4.24 5.44
C LYS A 87 35.63 -3.86 5.80
N LYS A 88 35.09 -2.89 5.09
CA LYS A 88 33.69 -2.53 5.19
C LYS A 88 32.88 -3.35 4.20
N LEU A 89 31.95 -4.12 4.71
CA LEU A 89 30.93 -4.84 3.95
C LEU A 89 29.62 -4.08 4.01
N ALA A 90 28.85 -4.06 2.93
CA ALA A 90 27.56 -3.43 2.91
C ALA A 90 26.57 -4.24 2.06
N ALA A 91 25.32 -4.26 2.52
CA ALA A 91 24.17 -4.77 1.79
C ALA A 91 23.13 -3.66 1.69
N HIS A 92 22.35 -3.68 0.63
CA HIS A 92 21.31 -2.70 0.37
C HIS A 92 19.98 -3.41 0.13
N ALA A 93 18.90 -2.79 0.59
CA ALA A 93 17.53 -3.21 0.31
C ALA A 93 16.66 -1.97 0.04
N ARG A 94 15.53 -2.17 -0.61
CA ARG A 94 14.48 -1.16 -0.81
C ARG A 94 13.15 -1.73 -0.35
N LEU A 95 12.20 -0.85 -0.01
CA LEU A 95 10.82 -1.24 0.19
C LEU A 95 10.22 -1.62 -1.16
N VAL A 96 9.58 -2.76 -1.22
CA VAL A 96 8.84 -3.25 -2.38
C VAL A 96 7.65 -4.03 -1.84
N THR A 97 6.46 -3.69 -2.29
CA THR A 97 5.22 -4.35 -1.90
C THR A 97 4.39 -4.65 -3.15
N ASP A 98 3.60 -5.71 -3.10
CA ASP A 98 2.61 -5.94 -4.15
C ASP A 98 1.35 -5.15 -3.82
N GLY A 99 0.94 -4.28 -4.71
CA GLY A 99 -0.29 -3.54 -4.59
C GLY A 99 -1.52 -4.46 -4.58
N THR A 100 -2.63 -3.97 -4.04
CA THR A 100 -3.94 -4.62 -4.12
C THR A 100 -4.98 -3.66 -4.65
N LEU A 101 -5.99 -4.17 -5.37
CA LEU A 101 -7.11 -3.41 -5.92
C LEU A 101 -8.42 -4.06 -5.47
N ALA A 102 -9.33 -3.27 -4.91
CA ALA A 102 -10.67 -3.70 -4.56
C ALA A 102 -11.71 -2.68 -5.03
N LEU A 103 -12.85 -3.18 -5.49
CA LEU A 103 -14.05 -2.40 -5.76
C LEU A 103 -15.02 -2.62 -4.61
N THR A 104 -15.50 -1.54 -4.02
CA THR A 104 -16.23 -1.59 -2.75
C THR A 104 -17.53 -0.80 -2.80
N GLN A 105 -18.34 -0.97 -1.77
CA GLN A 105 -19.46 -0.11 -1.44
C GLN A 105 -18.96 1.24 -0.85
N GLU A 106 -19.88 2.13 -0.54
CA GLU A 106 -19.59 3.49 -0.05
C GLU A 106 -18.71 3.53 1.21
N ASP A 107 -18.77 2.50 2.03
CA ASP A 107 -17.97 2.39 3.26
C ASP A 107 -16.49 2.01 3.03
N TYR A 108 -16.09 1.73 1.80
CA TYR A 108 -14.77 1.24 1.43
C TYR A 108 -14.34 -0.07 2.12
N ASP A 109 -15.29 -0.84 2.63
CA ASP A 109 -15.04 -2.06 3.39
C ASP A 109 -15.58 -3.30 2.66
N LYS A 110 -16.85 -3.25 2.24
CA LYS A 110 -17.51 -4.40 1.63
C LYS A 110 -17.30 -4.43 0.12
N PRO A 111 -16.98 -5.59 -0.48
CA PRO A 111 -16.87 -5.70 -1.92
C PRO A 111 -18.22 -5.42 -2.59
N VAL A 112 -18.18 -4.84 -3.78
CA VAL A 112 -19.34 -4.67 -4.66
C VAL A 112 -19.35 -5.78 -5.70
N GLU A 113 -20.50 -6.42 -5.89
CA GLU A 113 -20.67 -7.51 -6.86
C GLU A 113 -21.52 -7.08 -8.07
N LEU A 114 -22.27 -6.02 -7.93
CA LEU A 114 -23.16 -5.46 -8.95
C LEU A 114 -23.26 -3.96 -8.77
N LEU A 115 -23.20 -3.21 -9.86
CA LEU A 115 -23.35 -1.75 -9.88
C LEU A 115 -24.69 -1.37 -10.50
N HIS A 116 -25.31 -0.30 -10.01
CA HIS A 116 -26.47 0.31 -10.66
C HIS A 116 -26.10 1.65 -11.28
N VAL A 117 -26.69 1.92 -12.40
CA VAL A 117 -26.57 3.23 -13.05
C VAL A 117 -27.12 4.31 -12.12
N GLY A 118 -26.39 5.40 -11.92
CA GLY A 118 -26.70 6.44 -10.95
C GLY A 118 -26.03 6.26 -9.59
N GLU A 119 -25.39 5.12 -9.36
CA GLU A 119 -24.57 4.90 -8.17
C GLU A 119 -23.12 5.31 -8.39
N LYS A 120 -22.35 5.31 -7.32
CA LYS A 120 -20.91 5.53 -7.37
C LYS A 120 -20.16 4.22 -7.26
N LEU A 121 -19.15 4.08 -8.10
CA LEU A 121 -18.12 3.07 -7.95
C LEU A 121 -17.06 3.58 -6.97
N TYR A 122 -16.79 2.82 -5.92
CA TYR A 122 -15.77 3.10 -4.93
C TYR A 122 -14.58 2.17 -5.11
N VAL A 123 -13.38 2.73 -5.10
CA VAL A 123 -12.14 2.00 -5.36
C VAL A 123 -11.21 2.14 -4.17
N VAL A 124 -10.60 1.02 -3.79
CA VAL A 124 -9.55 0.96 -2.77
C VAL A 124 -8.30 0.34 -3.37
N ILE A 125 -7.18 1.03 -3.23
CA ILE A 125 -5.84 0.49 -3.49
C ILE A 125 -5.11 0.43 -2.17
N THR A 126 -4.41 -0.66 -1.91
CA THR A 126 -3.43 -0.72 -0.83
C THR A 126 -2.07 -1.00 -1.45
N ASP A 127 -1.18 -0.03 -1.35
CA ASP A 127 0.16 -0.08 -1.92
C ASP A 127 1.10 0.79 -1.07
N PRO A 128 1.74 0.17 -0.07
CA PRO A 128 2.59 0.88 0.88
C PRO A 128 3.79 1.59 0.26
N ASP A 129 4.30 1.13 -0.88
CA ASP A 129 5.47 1.75 -1.48
C ASP A 129 5.15 2.97 -2.39
N LEU A 130 3.87 3.27 -2.57
CA LEU A 130 3.41 4.55 -3.11
C LEU A 130 3.36 5.69 -2.07
N ASP A 131 3.43 5.40 -0.79
CA ASP A 131 3.63 6.40 0.26
C ASP A 131 5.06 6.93 0.18
N VAL A 132 5.24 8.04 -0.48
CA VAL A 132 6.55 8.60 -0.84
C VAL A 132 6.82 9.99 -0.25
N SER A 133 5.82 10.61 0.38
CA SER A 133 5.91 11.96 0.95
C SER A 133 5.29 12.04 2.35
N ASP A 134 5.49 13.15 3.04
CA ASP A 134 4.86 13.44 4.34
C ASP A 134 3.42 13.96 4.20
N GLU A 135 2.96 14.18 2.96
CA GLU A 135 1.59 14.55 2.62
C GLU A 135 0.81 13.32 2.13
N ARG A 136 -0.46 13.50 1.82
CA ARG A 136 -1.26 12.43 1.21
C ARG A 136 -0.86 12.25 -0.25
N ASP A 137 -0.31 11.10 -0.55
CA ASP A 137 0.05 10.72 -1.91
C ASP A 137 -1.16 10.33 -2.78
N THR A 138 -0.94 10.15 -4.07
CA THR A 138 -2.00 9.78 -5.02
C THR A 138 -1.59 8.59 -5.87
N ALA A 139 -2.52 7.69 -6.13
CA ALA A 139 -2.40 6.63 -7.13
C ALA A 139 -3.28 6.95 -8.35
N GLN A 140 -2.99 6.32 -9.47
CA GLN A 140 -3.76 6.47 -10.70
C GLN A 140 -4.35 5.12 -11.12
N ILE A 141 -5.62 5.11 -11.50
CA ILE A 141 -6.34 3.96 -12.02
C ILE A 141 -6.92 4.27 -13.38
N ALA A 142 -7.08 3.24 -14.21
CA ALA A 142 -7.84 3.30 -15.44
C ALA A 142 -9.16 2.55 -15.26
N ILE A 143 -10.26 3.16 -15.67
CA ILE A 143 -11.61 2.60 -15.59
C ILE A 143 -12.18 2.57 -17.01
N LYS A 144 -12.71 1.44 -17.42
CA LYS A 144 -13.27 1.25 -18.75
C LYS A 144 -14.62 0.59 -18.69
N SER A 145 -15.63 1.17 -19.39
CA SER A 145 -16.89 0.50 -19.68
C SER A 145 -16.78 -0.40 -20.90
N GLU A 146 -17.57 -1.46 -20.96
CA GLU A 146 -17.66 -2.35 -22.13
C GLU A 146 -18.12 -1.58 -23.36
N SER A 147 -19.01 -0.60 -23.20
CA SER A 147 -19.49 0.29 -24.26
C SER A 147 -18.44 1.25 -24.81
N GLY A 148 -17.25 1.30 -24.21
CA GLY A 148 -16.05 1.88 -24.81
C GLY A 148 -15.52 3.16 -24.16
N GLU A 149 -16.11 3.69 -23.10
CA GLU A 149 -15.52 4.80 -22.37
C GLU A 149 -14.33 4.37 -21.55
N LEU A 150 -13.34 5.23 -21.45
CA LEU A 150 -12.11 5.03 -20.70
C LEU A 150 -11.80 6.29 -19.89
N GLU A 151 -11.85 6.16 -18.57
CA GLU A 151 -11.48 7.20 -17.62
C GLU A 151 -10.16 6.88 -16.94
N THR A 152 -9.39 7.94 -16.66
CA THR A 152 -8.20 7.86 -15.82
C THR A 152 -8.41 8.70 -14.57
N VAL A 153 -8.53 8.05 -13.45
CA VAL A 153 -8.90 8.68 -12.18
C VAL A 153 -7.73 8.66 -11.21
N LYS A 154 -7.52 9.79 -10.52
CA LYS A 154 -6.60 9.86 -9.37
C LYS A 154 -7.36 9.56 -8.10
N VAL A 155 -6.86 8.59 -7.34
CA VAL A 155 -7.32 8.27 -6.00
C VAL A 155 -6.29 8.79 -4.99
N ALA A 156 -6.76 9.28 -3.85
CA ALA A 156 -5.92 9.89 -2.83
C ALA A 156 -5.76 8.99 -1.62
N GLU A 157 -4.60 9.07 -1.01
CA GLU A 157 -4.30 8.38 0.23
C GLU A 157 -5.30 8.79 1.35
N THR A 158 -5.72 7.85 2.18
CA THR A 158 -6.71 8.09 3.24
C THR A 158 -6.15 8.98 4.35
N LEU A 159 -4.92 8.71 4.75
CA LEU A 159 -4.13 9.48 5.71
C LEU A 159 -2.69 9.49 5.22
N SER A 160 -1.89 10.48 5.62
CA SER A 160 -0.44 10.43 5.41
C SER A 160 0.12 9.13 5.98
N HIS A 161 0.98 8.47 5.25
CA HIS A 161 1.64 7.22 5.64
C HIS A 161 0.71 6.03 5.89
N SER A 162 -0.46 6.00 5.25
CA SER A 162 -1.37 4.85 5.32
C SER A 162 -1.08 3.78 4.26
N GLY A 163 -0.52 4.17 3.12
CA GLY A 163 -0.38 3.31 1.95
C GLY A 163 -1.72 2.81 1.40
N LYS A 164 -2.84 3.43 1.81
CA LYS A 164 -4.20 3.08 1.39
C LYS A 164 -4.83 4.26 0.67
N PHE A 165 -5.20 4.06 -0.58
CA PHE A 165 -5.75 5.09 -1.47
C PHE A 165 -7.20 4.78 -1.77
N THR A 166 -8.04 5.81 -1.76
CA THR A 166 -9.48 5.69 -2.03
C THR A 166 -9.95 6.75 -3.00
N GLY A 167 -10.96 6.40 -3.76
CA GLY A 167 -11.63 7.31 -4.67
C GLY A 167 -12.97 6.77 -5.12
N SER A 168 -13.76 7.64 -5.72
CA SER A 168 -15.05 7.26 -6.27
C SER A 168 -15.32 7.98 -7.58
N LEU A 169 -16.18 7.40 -8.37
CA LEU A 169 -16.61 7.89 -9.67
C LEU A 169 -18.08 7.54 -9.89
N GLU A 170 -18.83 8.39 -10.55
CA GLU A 170 -20.26 8.21 -10.76
C GLU A 170 -20.52 7.38 -12.03
N LEU A 171 -21.47 6.44 -11.96
CA LEU A 171 -21.96 5.71 -13.14
C LEU A 171 -23.13 6.44 -13.75
N LYS A 172 -23.02 6.81 -15.02
CA LYS A 172 -24.10 7.45 -15.77
C LYS A 172 -24.66 6.56 -16.87
N ALA A 173 -25.96 6.67 -17.09
CA ALA A 173 -26.60 6.04 -18.21
C ALA A 173 -26.14 6.69 -19.52
N ARG A 174 -25.75 5.86 -20.48
CA ARG A 174 -25.43 6.31 -21.80
C ARG A 174 -26.65 6.23 -22.71
N GLU A 175 -26.85 7.27 -23.51
CA GLU A 175 -27.94 7.31 -24.48
C GLU A 175 -27.54 6.77 -25.87
N LYS A 176 -26.25 6.87 -26.21
CA LYS A 176 -25.74 6.49 -27.55
C LYS A 176 -24.39 5.78 -27.45
N PRO A 177 -24.11 4.81 -28.34
CA PRO A 177 -22.79 4.19 -28.41
C PRO A 177 -21.72 5.24 -28.71
N THR A 178 -20.62 5.23 -27.95
CA THR A 178 -19.43 6.02 -28.28
C THR A 178 -18.44 5.26 -29.14
N PRO A 179 -17.54 5.97 -29.81
CA PRO A 179 -16.36 5.39 -30.39
C PRO A 179 -15.54 4.64 -29.31
N LYS A 180 -14.92 3.52 -29.71
CA LYS A 180 -14.02 2.78 -28.81
C LYS A 180 -12.93 3.69 -28.28
N ASN A 181 -12.67 3.61 -26.98
CA ASN A 181 -11.65 4.38 -26.26
C ASN A 181 -11.91 5.91 -26.24
N PHE A 182 -13.14 6.32 -26.15
CA PHE A 182 -13.48 7.70 -25.81
C PHE A 182 -13.02 7.96 -24.36
N SER A 183 -12.33 9.05 -24.15
CA SER A 183 -11.92 9.52 -22.82
C SER A 183 -12.39 10.96 -22.64
N ASP A 184 -13.16 11.18 -21.59
CA ASP A 184 -13.54 12.47 -21.09
C ASP A 184 -13.18 12.52 -19.62
N ILE A 185 -12.49 13.55 -19.14
CA ILE A 185 -11.96 13.58 -17.77
C ILE A 185 -12.92 14.36 -16.89
N ASP A 186 -14.05 13.76 -16.55
CA ASP A 186 -15.09 14.40 -15.74
C ASP A 186 -15.42 13.70 -14.42
N LYS A 187 -14.79 12.57 -14.11
CA LYS A 187 -15.06 11.68 -12.96
C LYS A 187 -16.40 10.95 -13.04
N GLU A 188 -16.88 10.75 -14.22
CA GLU A 188 -18.07 9.99 -14.52
C GLU A 188 -17.67 8.85 -15.45
N ILE A 189 -18.36 7.74 -15.42
CA ILE A 189 -18.22 6.66 -16.39
C ILE A 189 -19.59 6.42 -17.01
N GLU A 190 -19.69 6.64 -18.29
CA GLU A 190 -20.91 6.37 -19.02
C GLU A 190 -20.96 4.89 -19.42
N CYS A 191 -22.07 4.25 -19.15
CA CYS A 191 -22.28 2.85 -19.43
C CYS A 191 -23.73 2.55 -19.84
N PHE A 192 -23.93 1.45 -20.50
CA PHE A 192 -25.26 0.87 -20.74
C PHE A 192 -25.64 -0.08 -19.60
N PHE A 193 -26.94 -0.29 -19.44
CA PHE A 193 -27.44 -1.38 -18.60
C PHE A 193 -26.93 -2.72 -19.12
N GLY A 194 -26.35 -3.51 -18.23
CA GLY A 194 -25.75 -4.80 -18.57
C GLY A 194 -24.29 -4.76 -19.01
N ASP A 195 -23.69 -3.57 -19.10
CA ASP A 195 -22.24 -3.42 -19.34
C ASP A 195 -21.41 -4.06 -18.23
N GLN A 196 -20.13 -4.18 -18.52
CA GLN A 196 -19.11 -4.49 -17.53
C GLN A 196 -18.18 -3.28 -17.35
N ILE A 197 -17.86 -2.97 -16.12
CA ILE A 197 -16.88 -1.96 -15.76
C ILE A 197 -15.59 -2.67 -15.36
N ASN A 198 -14.51 -2.39 -16.08
CA ASN A 198 -13.19 -2.92 -15.77
C ASN A 198 -12.33 -1.80 -15.16
N VAL A 199 -11.80 -2.05 -13.98
CA VAL A 199 -10.87 -1.15 -13.28
C VAL A 199 -9.50 -1.78 -13.26
N THR A 200 -8.49 -1.01 -13.66
CA THR A 200 -7.11 -1.46 -13.75
C THR A 200 -6.19 -0.54 -12.95
N TYR A 201 -5.34 -1.16 -12.16
CA TYR A 201 -4.24 -0.50 -11.44
C TYR A 201 -2.92 -1.12 -11.85
N SER A 202 -1.91 -0.29 -12.13
CA SER A 202 -0.56 -0.73 -12.46
C SER A 202 0.40 -0.34 -11.33
N ASP A 203 0.81 -1.33 -10.56
CA ASP A 203 1.88 -1.22 -9.60
C ASP A 203 3.22 -1.33 -10.33
N LEU A 204 4.01 -0.27 -10.32
CA LEU A 204 5.28 -0.16 -11.04
C LEU A 204 6.50 -0.51 -10.19
N ASN A 205 6.28 -0.91 -8.93
CA ASN A 205 7.33 -1.28 -8.00
C ASN A 205 7.03 -2.58 -7.24
N ALA A 206 6.29 -3.49 -7.89
CA ALA A 206 5.90 -4.77 -7.31
C ALA A 206 7.10 -5.69 -7.01
N GLY A 207 6.91 -6.62 -6.10
CA GLY A 207 7.90 -7.65 -5.75
C GLY A 207 8.07 -8.76 -6.79
N THR A 208 7.42 -8.65 -7.95
CA THR A 208 7.56 -9.59 -9.07
C THR A 208 8.93 -9.54 -9.71
N ALA A 209 9.28 -10.55 -10.49
CA ALA A 209 10.57 -10.61 -11.20
C ALA A 209 10.72 -9.45 -12.20
N GLU A 210 9.64 -9.01 -12.82
CA GLU A 210 9.57 -7.88 -13.75
C GLU A 210 9.56 -6.53 -13.03
N GLY A 211 9.30 -6.51 -11.73
CA GLY A 211 9.21 -5.31 -10.91
C GLY A 211 7.95 -4.49 -11.15
N ASN A 212 6.95 -5.08 -11.82
CA ASN A 212 5.64 -4.47 -12.03
C ASN A 212 4.52 -5.51 -11.89
N LEU A 213 3.32 -5.05 -11.57
CA LEU A 213 2.12 -5.88 -11.45
C LEU A 213 0.92 -5.10 -11.96
N THR A 214 0.15 -5.67 -12.88
CA THR A 214 -1.11 -5.08 -13.32
C THR A 214 -2.26 -5.84 -12.69
N LEU A 215 -3.07 -5.14 -11.92
CA LEU A 215 -4.27 -5.64 -11.27
C LEU A 215 -5.49 -5.17 -12.05
N ALA A 216 -6.43 -6.06 -12.26
CA ALA A 216 -7.70 -5.74 -12.92
C ALA A 216 -8.86 -6.37 -12.16
N HIS A 217 -9.94 -5.60 -12.01
CA HIS A 217 -11.17 -6.06 -11.40
C HIS A 217 -12.35 -5.65 -12.29
N THR A 218 -13.22 -6.59 -12.57
CA THR A 218 -14.40 -6.36 -13.43
C THR A 218 -15.66 -6.55 -12.59
N VAL A 219 -16.61 -5.63 -12.73
CA VAL A 219 -17.91 -5.69 -12.06
C VAL A 219 -19.03 -5.41 -13.07
N PRO A 220 -20.12 -6.21 -13.08
CA PRO A 220 -21.25 -6.00 -13.98
C PRO A 220 -22.11 -4.81 -13.55
N VAL A 221 -22.72 -4.15 -14.55
CA VAL A 221 -23.76 -3.15 -14.35
C VAL A 221 -25.13 -3.84 -14.46
N ALA A 222 -26.05 -3.55 -13.56
CA ALA A 222 -27.40 -4.11 -13.56
C ALA A 222 -28.11 -3.88 -14.91
N ILE A 223 -28.91 -4.85 -15.35
CA ILE A 223 -29.70 -4.75 -16.61
C ILE A 223 -30.85 -3.77 -16.48
N GLY A 224 -31.22 -3.39 -15.27
CA GLY A 224 -32.31 -2.43 -14.99
C GLY A 224 -32.04 -1.66 -13.71
N THR A 225 -32.97 -0.83 -13.34
CA THR A 225 -32.98 -0.10 -12.08
C THR A 225 -33.98 -0.74 -11.11
N ASP A 226 -33.71 -0.64 -9.83
CA ASP A 226 -34.68 -1.05 -8.81
C ASP A 226 -35.92 -0.16 -8.86
N GLY A 227 -37.08 -0.78 -8.85
CA GLY A 227 -38.35 -0.07 -8.83
C GLY A 227 -38.60 0.56 -7.46
N ILE A 228 -38.94 1.84 -7.43
CA ILE A 228 -39.32 2.55 -6.20
C ILE A 228 -40.83 2.71 -6.17
N VAL A 229 -41.50 2.17 -5.13
CA VAL A 229 -42.92 2.39 -4.89
C VAL A 229 -43.05 3.44 -3.79
N SER A 230 -43.63 4.58 -4.11
CA SER A 230 -43.96 5.63 -3.16
C SER A 230 -45.47 5.75 -2.99
N ALA A 231 -45.97 5.64 -1.76
CA ALA A 231 -47.37 5.88 -1.44
C ALA A 231 -47.52 7.29 -0.86
N PHE A 232 -48.36 8.11 -1.48
CA PHE A 232 -48.72 9.41 -0.96
C PHE A 232 -50.12 9.33 -0.33
N SER A 233 -50.21 9.51 0.98
CA SER A 233 -51.51 9.75 1.62
C SER A 233 -51.86 11.22 1.55
N LYS A 234 -52.96 11.57 0.85
CA LYS A 234 -53.59 12.86 1.03
C LYS A 234 -54.52 12.75 2.26
N ILE A 235 -54.17 13.51 3.29
CA ILE A 235 -55.11 13.77 4.40
C ILE A 235 -55.96 14.91 3.92
N PHE A 236 -57.26 14.67 3.76
CA PHE A 236 -58.28 15.66 3.53
C PHE A 236 -58.86 16.14 4.86
#